data_3c57cac22dbc88a2962265a5e3ac3741
#
_entry.id   3c57cac22dbc88a2962265a5e3ac3741
#
_cell.length_a   1.000
_cell.length_b   1.000
_cell.length_c   1.000
_cell.angle_alpha   90.00
_cell.angle_beta   90.00
_cell.angle_gamma   90.00
#
_symmetry.space_group_name_H-M   'P 1'
#
loop_
_entity.id
_entity.type
_entity.pdbx_description
1 polymer ?
#
loop_
_entity_poly.entity_id
_entity_poly.type
_entity_poly.pdbx_seq_one_letter_code
_entity_poly.pdbx_strand_id
1 'polypeptide(L)'
;DGWYFMYKDSKGAYIDMTWTDNKFKGIGGESVDEHFIVPGYDAPTVVGWEAPYTGTVTLTAQDNTVYRNGPNPTGADVTAVLKLNNEILTDDNNQKTQWVFDNTCYNGSGNQSYTVTNLHINKGDMIYHEVDCGTNNTGAEIYWKPVITYTEIEQEFDPTRKEYEKTDAYTNSNGLQGHDGWYFMYKDSKGAYIDMT
;
A
#
# COMPACT_ATOMS: atom_id res chain seq x y z
N ASP A 1 11.71 -4.72 3.16
CA ASP A 1 10.97 -4.00 2.12
C ASP A 1 9.59 -3.50 2.58
N GLY A 2 9.30 -3.52 3.91
CA GLY A 2 8.07 -2.97 4.50
C GLY A 2 6.79 -3.80 4.31
N TRP A 3 6.83 -4.97 3.68
CA TRP A 3 5.66 -5.81 3.49
C TRP A 3 5.44 -6.77 4.65
N TYR A 4 4.17 -6.90 5.07
CA TYR A 4 3.69 -7.78 6.13
C TYR A 4 2.56 -8.66 5.60
N PHE A 5 2.58 -9.94 5.95
CA PHE A 5 1.56 -10.90 5.58
C PHE A 5 0.89 -11.38 6.87
N MET A 6 -0.38 -11.02 7.03
CA MET A 6 -1.09 -11.11 8.31
C MET A 6 -2.51 -11.66 8.11
N TYR A 7 -3.13 -12.03 9.20
CA TYR A 7 -4.57 -12.20 9.30
C TYR A 7 -5.08 -11.45 10.54
N LYS A 8 -6.38 -11.19 10.59
CA LYS A 8 -7.02 -10.63 11.79
C LYS A 8 -7.56 -11.74 12.66
N ASP A 9 -7.26 -11.73 13.94
CA ASP A 9 -7.91 -12.61 14.90
C ASP A 9 -9.36 -12.17 15.21
N SER A 10 -10.08 -12.96 16.01
CA SER A 10 -11.46 -12.66 16.39
C SER A 10 -11.65 -11.36 17.21
N LYS A 11 -10.55 -10.73 17.64
CA LYS A 11 -10.54 -9.44 18.34
C LYS A 11 -10.13 -8.28 17.41
N GLY A 12 -9.84 -8.59 16.13
CA GLY A 12 -9.37 -7.62 15.14
C GLY A 12 -7.89 -7.28 15.21
N ALA A 13 -7.10 -8.01 16.01
CA ALA A 13 -5.65 -7.83 16.05
C ALA A 13 -4.98 -8.45 14.83
N TYR A 14 -3.96 -7.78 14.30
CA TYR A 14 -3.14 -8.28 13.20
C TYR A 14 -2.13 -9.30 13.74
N ILE A 15 -2.12 -10.49 13.16
CA ILE A 15 -1.25 -11.60 13.53
C ILE A 15 -0.43 -12.00 12.32
N ASP A 16 0.90 -12.08 12.47
CA ASP A 16 1.80 -12.46 11.39
C ASP A 16 1.55 -13.91 10.94
N MET A 17 1.60 -14.12 9.62
CA MET A 17 1.56 -15.43 9.00
C MET A 17 2.93 -16.08 8.98
N THR A 18 2.95 -17.41 8.87
CA THR A 18 4.18 -18.20 8.76
C THR A 18 4.42 -18.60 7.30
N TRP A 19 5.66 -18.41 6.84
CA TRP A 19 6.08 -18.91 5.52
C TRP A 19 6.22 -20.43 5.53
N THR A 20 5.43 -21.11 4.69
CA THR A 20 5.47 -22.57 4.53
C THR A 20 4.88 -22.97 3.16
N ASP A 21 5.43 -24.00 2.53
CA ASP A 21 4.99 -24.52 1.21
C ASP A 21 4.88 -23.42 0.15
N ASN A 22 5.88 -22.55 0.06
CA ASN A 22 5.96 -21.44 -0.91
C ASN A 22 4.84 -20.39 -0.81
N LYS A 23 4.25 -20.21 0.38
CA LYS A 23 3.30 -19.15 0.68
C LYS A 23 3.26 -18.82 2.17
N PHE A 24 2.74 -17.64 2.49
CA PHE A 24 2.40 -17.29 3.86
C PHE A 24 1.07 -17.94 4.24
N LYS A 25 0.98 -18.52 5.44
CA LYS A 25 -0.21 -19.21 5.94
C LYS A 25 -0.53 -18.74 7.35
N GLY A 26 -1.82 -18.51 7.59
CA GLY A 26 -2.41 -18.39 8.93
C GLY A 26 -2.94 -19.73 9.45
N ILE A 27 -3.66 -19.69 10.56
CA ILE A 27 -4.14 -20.89 11.27
C ILE A 27 -5.53 -21.34 10.85
N GLY A 28 -6.32 -20.47 10.19
CA GLY A 28 -7.72 -20.70 9.81
C GLY A 28 -7.93 -20.88 8.30
N GLY A 29 -6.88 -21.20 7.56
CA GLY A 29 -6.93 -21.40 6.11
C GLY A 29 -6.53 -20.16 5.30
N GLU A 30 -6.19 -19.08 5.97
CA GLU A 30 -5.62 -17.88 5.35
C GLU A 30 -4.34 -18.23 4.60
N SER A 31 -4.19 -17.67 3.40
CA SER A 31 -2.90 -17.74 2.72
C SER A 31 -2.66 -16.57 1.77
N VAL A 32 -1.38 -16.26 1.56
CA VAL A 32 -0.92 -15.28 0.56
C VAL A 32 0.22 -15.91 -0.20
N ASP A 33 0.11 -15.92 -1.53
CA ASP A 33 1.18 -16.30 -2.43
C ASP A 33 1.54 -15.14 -3.38
N GLU A 34 2.28 -15.42 -4.43
CA GLU A 34 2.72 -14.40 -5.39
C GLU A 34 1.56 -13.64 -6.06
N HIS A 35 0.39 -14.26 -6.19
CA HIS A 35 -0.72 -13.74 -6.99
C HIS A 35 -1.99 -13.52 -6.20
N PHE A 36 -2.22 -14.35 -5.16
CA PHE A 36 -3.51 -14.47 -4.51
C PHE A 36 -3.47 -14.16 -3.03
N ILE A 37 -4.54 -13.53 -2.58
CA ILE A 37 -4.87 -13.35 -1.16
C ILE A 37 -6.11 -14.22 -0.91
N VAL A 38 -5.98 -15.20 -0.03
CA VAL A 38 -7.04 -16.15 0.33
C VAL A 38 -7.44 -15.90 1.78
N PRO A 39 -8.67 -15.45 2.05
CA PRO A 39 -9.15 -15.24 3.41
C PRO A 39 -9.40 -16.57 4.13
N GLY A 40 -9.32 -16.54 5.44
CA GLY A 40 -9.64 -17.69 6.31
C GLY A 40 -11.11 -17.78 6.67
N TYR A 41 -11.45 -18.80 7.44
CA TYR A 41 -12.77 -18.89 8.10
C TYR A 41 -12.82 -17.87 9.23
N ASP A 42 -13.80 -16.96 9.21
CA ASP A 42 -14.00 -15.92 10.21
C ASP A 42 -12.78 -14.99 10.43
N ALA A 43 -11.84 -14.96 9.49
CA ALA A 43 -10.61 -14.21 9.63
C ALA A 43 -10.19 -13.56 8.30
N PRO A 44 -10.23 -12.21 8.22
CA PRO A 44 -9.67 -11.50 7.08
C PRO A 44 -8.17 -11.77 6.92
N THR A 45 -7.74 -11.98 5.68
CA THR A 45 -6.33 -11.99 5.30
C THR A 45 -5.90 -10.59 4.91
N VAL A 46 -4.71 -10.19 5.33
CA VAL A 46 -4.22 -8.84 5.17
C VAL A 46 -2.80 -8.84 4.63
N VAL A 47 -2.58 -8.15 3.52
CA VAL A 47 -1.26 -7.76 3.05
C VAL A 47 -1.06 -6.30 3.42
N GLY A 48 -0.14 -6.03 4.34
CA GLY A 48 0.21 -4.70 4.81
C GLY A 48 1.52 -4.22 4.21
N TRP A 49 1.65 -2.92 4.02
CA TRP A 49 2.90 -2.28 3.69
C TRP A 49 3.13 -1.06 4.56
N GLU A 50 4.26 -1.03 5.25
CA GLU A 50 4.69 0.09 6.08
C GLU A 50 5.52 1.08 5.26
N ALA A 51 5.15 2.34 5.28
CA ALA A 51 5.85 3.39 4.57
C ALA A 51 7.25 3.61 5.16
N PRO A 52 8.33 3.35 4.40
CA PRO A 52 9.69 3.57 4.88
C PRO A 52 10.08 5.05 4.96
N TYR A 53 9.37 5.91 4.23
CA TYR A 53 9.62 7.35 4.15
C TYR A 53 8.32 8.14 4.18
N THR A 54 8.38 9.38 4.66
CA THR A 54 7.35 10.39 4.41
C THR A 54 7.43 10.86 2.97
N GLY A 55 6.28 11.07 2.32
CA GLY A 55 6.24 11.53 0.94
C GLY A 55 4.90 11.30 0.27
N THR A 56 4.91 11.36 -1.04
CA THR A 56 3.72 11.16 -1.88
C THR A 56 3.86 9.86 -2.67
N VAL A 57 2.79 9.06 -2.69
CA VAL A 57 2.74 7.79 -3.41
C VAL A 57 1.59 7.72 -4.39
N THR A 58 1.74 6.85 -5.38
CA THR A 58 0.67 6.34 -6.22
C THR A 58 0.44 4.87 -5.92
N LEU A 59 -0.81 4.49 -5.73
CA LEU A 59 -1.23 3.11 -5.49
C LEU A 59 -2.00 2.59 -6.70
N THR A 60 -1.62 1.40 -7.16
CA THR A 60 -2.32 0.66 -8.22
C THR A 60 -2.27 -0.84 -7.94
N ALA A 61 -2.91 -1.64 -8.78
CA ALA A 61 -2.64 -3.06 -8.87
C ALA A 61 -1.82 -3.36 -10.13
N GLN A 62 -0.97 -4.38 -10.10
CA GLN A 62 -0.33 -4.90 -11.30
C GLN A 62 -1.40 -5.29 -12.33
N ASP A 63 -1.13 -5.04 -13.60
CA ASP A 63 -2.10 -5.24 -14.68
C ASP A 63 -3.41 -4.45 -14.52
N ASN A 64 -3.42 -3.49 -13.60
CA ASN A 64 -4.58 -2.65 -13.25
C ASN A 64 -5.84 -3.49 -12.98
N THR A 65 -5.69 -4.59 -12.24
CA THR A 65 -6.80 -5.51 -12.01
C THR A 65 -6.80 -6.13 -10.61
N VAL A 66 -8.00 -6.23 -10.04
CA VAL A 66 -8.32 -6.99 -8.83
C VAL A 66 -9.54 -7.84 -9.18
N TYR A 67 -9.47 -9.13 -9.00
CA TYR A 67 -10.59 -10.01 -9.33
C TYR A 67 -10.64 -11.26 -8.45
N ARG A 68 -11.81 -11.82 -8.32
CA ARG A 68 -12.00 -13.14 -7.72
C ARG A 68 -11.56 -14.22 -8.70
N ASN A 69 -10.65 -15.08 -8.24
CA ASN A 69 -10.25 -16.29 -8.93
C ASN A 69 -10.85 -17.48 -8.17
N GLY A 70 -11.46 -18.36 -8.79
CA GLY A 70 -11.97 -19.55 -8.13
C GLY A 70 -13.29 -20.02 -8.71
N PRO A 71 -13.41 -21.33 -8.90
CA PRO A 71 -14.50 -21.90 -9.69
C PRO A 71 -15.77 -22.18 -8.90
N ASN A 72 -15.89 -21.72 -7.63
CA ASN A 72 -16.98 -22.20 -6.80
C ASN A 72 -18.14 -21.22 -6.67
N PRO A 73 -19.25 -21.44 -7.38
CA PRO A 73 -20.44 -20.61 -7.31
C PRO A 73 -21.22 -20.74 -5.98
N THR A 74 -20.79 -21.61 -5.07
CA THR A 74 -21.45 -21.83 -3.77
C THR A 74 -20.76 -21.15 -2.60
N GLY A 75 -19.65 -20.45 -2.85
CA GLY A 75 -18.93 -19.70 -1.84
C GLY A 75 -19.67 -18.45 -1.38
N ALA A 76 -19.26 -17.90 -0.25
CA ALA A 76 -19.73 -16.60 0.22
C ALA A 76 -19.22 -15.46 -0.68
N ASP A 77 -19.81 -14.30 -0.58
CA ASP A 77 -19.27 -13.08 -1.13
C ASP A 77 -17.90 -12.80 -0.51
N VAL A 78 -16.99 -12.27 -1.33
CA VAL A 78 -15.65 -11.88 -0.89
C VAL A 78 -15.54 -10.36 -0.95
N THR A 79 -15.18 -9.76 0.15
CA THR A 79 -14.92 -8.32 0.22
C THR A 79 -13.42 -8.06 0.17
N ALA A 80 -13.00 -7.16 -0.72
CA ALA A 80 -11.64 -6.65 -0.78
C ALA A 80 -11.62 -5.14 -0.49
N VAL A 81 -10.71 -4.69 0.38
CA VAL A 81 -10.67 -3.31 0.86
C VAL A 81 -9.22 -2.80 0.89
N LEU A 82 -9.00 -1.60 0.34
CA LEU A 82 -7.73 -0.88 0.44
C LEU A 82 -7.84 0.25 1.46
N LYS A 83 -6.92 0.31 2.41
CA LYS A 83 -6.91 1.29 3.50
C LYS A 83 -5.56 1.95 3.69
N LEU A 84 -5.57 3.19 4.14
CA LEU A 84 -4.45 3.84 4.79
C LEU A 84 -4.74 3.86 6.30
N ASN A 85 -3.90 3.18 7.07
CA ASN A 85 -4.15 2.95 8.50
C ASN A 85 -5.55 2.35 8.74
N ASN A 86 -6.48 3.11 9.29
CA ASN A 86 -7.85 2.64 9.55
C ASN A 86 -8.90 3.16 8.56
N GLU A 87 -8.48 4.00 7.58
CA GLU A 87 -9.40 4.69 6.68
C GLU A 87 -9.44 4.04 5.30
N ILE A 88 -10.64 3.73 4.81
CA ILE A 88 -10.83 3.22 3.44
C ILE A 88 -10.50 4.34 2.47
N LEU A 89 -9.58 4.07 1.55
CA LEU A 89 -9.17 5.03 0.54
C LEU A 89 -10.28 5.28 -0.49
N THR A 90 -10.14 6.40 -1.16
CA THR A 90 -10.97 6.78 -2.31
C THR A 90 -10.04 6.90 -3.52
N ASP A 91 -10.41 6.33 -4.65
CA ASP A 91 -9.63 6.38 -5.88
C ASP A 91 -9.80 7.72 -6.62
N ASP A 92 -9.04 7.89 -7.70
CA ASP A 92 -9.07 9.11 -8.52
C ASP A 92 -10.42 9.35 -9.24
N ASN A 93 -11.28 8.33 -9.29
CA ASN A 93 -12.65 8.43 -9.79
C ASN A 93 -13.67 8.76 -8.68
N ASN A 94 -13.20 9.09 -7.48
CA ASN A 94 -14.01 9.37 -6.29
C ASN A 94 -14.86 8.17 -5.83
N GLN A 95 -14.36 6.93 -6.07
CA GLN A 95 -14.99 5.70 -5.63
C GLN A 95 -14.24 5.15 -4.40
N LYS A 96 -14.98 4.59 -3.44
CA LYS A 96 -14.36 3.86 -2.33
C LYS A 96 -13.66 2.62 -2.86
N THR A 97 -12.42 2.40 -2.42
CA THR A 97 -11.62 1.21 -2.75
C THR A 97 -12.04 0.02 -1.89
N GLN A 98 -13.32 -0.31 -2.00
CA GLN A 98 -13.96 -1.45 -1.37
C GLN A 98 -14.88 -2.12 -2.38
N TRP A 99 -14.66 -3.40 -2.62
CA TRP A 99 -15.39 -4.17 -3.61
C TRP A 99 -15.97 -5.43 -2.97
N VAL A 100 -17.13 -5.83 -3.45
CA VAL A 100 -17.78 -7.11 -3.10
C VAL A 100 -17.82 -7.95 -4.37
N PHE A 101 -17.17 -9.11 -4.33
CA PHE A 101 -17.18 -10.10 -5.37
C PHE A 101 -18.15 -11.21 -4.96
N ASP A 102 -19.32 -11.20 -5.53
CA ASP A 102 -20.33 -12.20 -5.28
C ASP A 102 -19.99 -13.56 -5.95
N ASN A 103 -20.84 -14.54 -5.81
CA ASN A 103 -20.63 -15.87 -6.35
C ASN A 103 -20.71 -15.95 -7.89
N THR A 104 -21.07 -14.88 -8.58
CA THR A 104 -21.03 -14.76 -10.04
C THR A 104 -19.72 -14.20 -10.56
N CYS A 105 -18.94 -13.54 -9.68
CA CYS A 105 -17.63 -12.97 -9.97
C CYS A 105 -16.55 -14.06 -9.80
N TYR A 106 -16.19 -14.76 -10.87
CA TYR A 106 -15.13 -15.77 -10.85
C TYR A 106 -14.36 -15.78 -12.18
N ASN A 107 -13.15 -16.33 -12.15
CA ASN A 107 -12.26 -16.42 -13.32
C ASN A 107 -12.09 -15.09 -14.07
N GLY A 108 -11.95 -13.99 -13.30
CA GLY A 108 -11.75 -12.66 -13.86
C GLY A 108 -13.02 -11.96 -14.36
N SER A 109 -14.21 -12.50 -14.12
CA SER A 109 -15.44 -11.72 -14.28
C SER A 109 -15.63 -10.76 -13.10
N GLY A 110 -16.19 -9.57 -13.36
CA GLY A 110 -16.38 -8.55 -12.33
C GLY A 110 -15.08 -7.87 -11.89
N ASN A 111 -14.06 -7.84 -12.75
CA ASN A 111 -12.77 -7.20 -12.45
C ASN A 111 -12.96 -5.78 -11.97
N GLN A 112 -12.19 -5.44 -10.95
CA GLN A 112 -12.08 -4.08 -10.42
C GLN A 112 -10.70 -3.53 -10.74
N SER A 113 -10.59 -2.22 -10.75
CA SER A 113 -9.34 -1.49 -10.88
C SER A 113 -9.37 -0.26 -10.00
N TYR A 114 -8.21 0.23 -9.61
CA TYR A 114 -8.10 1.48 -8.87
C TYR A 114 -6.79 2.18 -9.21
N THR A 115 -6.80 3.48 -9.09
CA THR A 115 -5.62 4.33 -9.04
C THR A 115 -5.86 5.37 -7.96
N VAL A 116 -4.93 5.50 -7.04
CA VAL A 116 -4.91 6.56 -6.03
C VAL A 116 -3.62 7.32 -6.23
N THR A 117 -3.70 8.51 -6.81
CA THR A 117 -2.55 9.39 -7.03
C THR A 117 -2.43 10.43 -5.94
N ASN A 118 -1.22 11.00 -5.81
CA ASN A 118 -0.93 12.09 -4.89
C ASN A 118 -1.34 11.80 -3.43
N LEU A 119 -1.29 10.54 -3.01
CA LEU A 119 -1.56 10.17 -1.63
C LEU A 119 -0.35 10.53 -0.78
N HIS A 120 -0.51 11.51 0.10
CA HIS A 120 0.51 11.84 1.10
C HIS A 120 0.49 10.80 2.21
N ILE A 121 1.67 10.28 2.57
CA ILE A 121 1.88 9.31 3.65
C ILE A 121 3.05 9.74 4.51
N ASN A 122 3.00 9.41 5.79
CA ASN A 122 4.11 9.58 6.70
C ASN A 122 4.88 8.27 6.86
N LYS A 123 6.14 8.36 7.18
CA LYS A 123 6.93 7.19 7.58
C LYS A 123 6.25 6.45 8.74
N GLY A 124 6.09 5.14 8.59
CA GLY A 124 5.38 4.29 9.53
C GLY A 124 3.88 4.18 9.29
N ASP A 125 3.31 4.94 8.36
CA ASP A 125 1.92 4.72 7.94
C ASP A 125 1.79 3.35 7.27
N MET A 126 0.63 2.70 7.47
CA MET A 126 0.33 1.37 6.95
C MET A 126 -0.71 1.42 5.84
N ILE A 127 -0.38 0.85 4.69
CA ILE A 127 -1.34 0.57 3.63
C ILE A 127 -1.75 -0.89 3.74
N TYR A 128 -3.05 -1.16 3.87
CA TYR A 128 -3.60 -2.48 4.03
C TYR A 128 -4.46 -2.90 2.84
N HIS A 129 -4.22 -4.10 2.35
CA HIS A 129 -5.02 -4.81 1.37
C HIS A 129 -5.71 -5.96 2.12
N GLU A 130 -6.95 -5.74 2.53
CA GLU A 130 -7.72 -6.70 3.34
C GLU A 130 -8.69 -7.47 2.46
N VAL A 131 -8.75 -8.78 2.66
CA VAL A 131 -9.71 -9.68 1.98
C VAL A 131 -10.44 -10.50 3.02
N ASP A 132 -11.78 -10.48 2.98
CA ASP A 132 -12.65 -11.15 3.90
C ASP A 132 -13.77 -11.91 3.16
N CYS A 133 -14.15 -13.07 3.64
CA CYS A 133 -15.25 -13.87 3.10
C CYS A 133 -16.26 -14.29 4.16
N GLY A 134 -16.21 -13.70 5.36
CA GLY A 134 -17.02 -14.13 6.49
C GLY A 134 -16.74 -15.59 6.86
N THR A 135 -17.77 -16.39 6.95
CA THR A 135 -17.69 -17.76 7.49
C THR A 135 -17.45 -18.86 6.45
N ASN A 136 -17.25 -18.51 5.16
CA ASN A 136 -17.06 -19.51 4.10
C ASN A 136 -16.01 -19.07 3.10
N ASN A 137 -14.83 -19.67 3.19
CA ASN A 137 -13.69 -19.36 2.31
C ASN A 137 -13.63 -20.21 1.04
N THR A 138 -14.64 -21.01 0.72
CA THR A 138 -14.64 -21.86 -0.45
C THR A 138 -14.59 -21.03 -1.73
N GLY A 139 -13.50 -21.15 -2.51
CA GLY A 139 -13.28 -20.38 -3.73
C GLY A 139 -13.13 -18.87 -3.52
N ALA A 140 -12.70 -18.46 -2.35
CA ALA A 140 -12.53 -17.05 -1.96
C ALA A 140 -11.11 -16.53 -2.26
N GLU A 141 -10.55 -16.86 -3.41
CA GLU A 141 -9.26 -16.34 -3.84
C GLU A 141 -9.42 -14.98 -4.54
N ILE A 142 -8.67 -13.98 -4.11
CA ILE A 142 -8.58 -12.69 -4.79
C ILE A 142 -7.20 -12.55 -5.42
N TYR A 143 -7.18 -12.40 -6.76
CA TYR A 143 -6.00 -11.93 -7.47
C TYR A 143 -5.81 -10.46 -7.16
N TRP A 144 -4.76 -10.13 -6.44
CA TRP A 144 -4.41 -8.78 -6.10
C TRP A 144 -2.90 -8.65 -5.89
N LYS A 145 -2.26 -7.96 -6.81
CA LYS A 145 -0.81 -7.68 -6.78
C LYS A 145 -0.62 -6.17 -6.59
N PRO A 146 -0.53 -5.69 -5.35
CA PRO A 146 -0.39 -4.27 -5.07
C PRO A 146 0.91 -3.70 -5.64
N VAL A 147 0.81 -2.48 -6.16
CA VAL A 147 1.95 -1.69 -6.61
C VAL A 147 1.90 -0.33 -5.91
N ILE A 148 2.97 0.00 -5.20
CA ILE A 148 3.15 1.27 -4.49
C ILE A 148 4.38 1.95 -5.07
N THR A 149 4.19 3.16 -5.59
CA THR A 149 5.28 3.93 -6.20
C THR A 149 5.39 5.28 -5.52
N TYR A 150 6.53 5.60 -4.94
CA TYR A 150 6.82 6.96 -4.51
C TYR A 150 6.95 7.86 -5.73
N THR A 151 6.19 8.94 -5.76
CA THR A 151 6.34 10.03 -6.74
C THR A 151 7.18 11.16 -6.16
N GLU A 152 7.21 11.27 -4.84
CA GLU A 152 8.02 12.23 -4.11
C GLU A 152 8.38 11.63 -2.74
N ILE A 153 9.62 11.80 -2.30
CA ILE A 153 10.07 11.44 -0.96
C ILE A 153 10.50 12.73 -0.26
N GLU A 154 9.87 13.00 0.87
CA GLU A 154 10.29 14.10 1.73
C GLU A 154 11.55 13.71 2.48
N GLN A 155 12.55 14.57 2.42
CA GLN A 155 13.78 14.34 3.19
C GLN A 155 13.54 14.66 4.66
N GLU A 156 13.79 13.68 5.52
CA GLU A 156 13.75 13.92 6.96
C GLU A 156 14.94 14.80 7.35
N PHE A 157 14.62 15.95 7.95
CA PHE A 157 15.62 16.74 8.66
C PHE A 157 16.08 15.93 9.89
N ASP A 158 17.37 15.60 9.97
CA ASP A 158 17.94 14.97 11.16
C ASP A 158 18.23 16.01 12.26
N PRO A 159 17.37 16.12 13.29
CA PRO A 159 17.56 17.11 14.35
C PRO A 159 18.76 16.79 15.25
N THR A 160 19.36 15.60 15.10
CA THR A 160 20.55 15.21 15.89
C THR A 160 21.86 15.57 15.19
N ARG A 161 21.81 15.88 13.89
CA ARG A 161 22.97 16.30 13.11
C ARG A 161 23.41 17.69 13.56
N LYS A 162 24.65 17.81 13.99
CA LYS A 162 25.22 19.07 14.52
C LYS A 162 25.98 19.87 13.49
N GLU A 163 26.36 19.24 12.38
CA GLU A 163 27.17 19.86 11.31
C GLU A 163 26.51 19.60 9.96
N TYR A 164 26.41 20.65 9.17
CA TYR A 164 25.86 20.62 7.83
C TYR A 164 26.88 21.26 6.88
N GLU A 165 27.44 20.49 5.96
CA GLU A 165 28.38 20.98 4.99
C GLU A 165 27.69 21.24 3.63
N LYS A 166 27.95 22.43 3.06
CA LYS A 166 27.46 22.80 1.72
C LYS A 166 27.86 21.75 0.66
N THR A 167 29.09 21.20 0.77
CA THR A 167 29.62 20.22 -0.19
C THR A 167 28.76 18.94 -0.17
N ASP A 168 28.39 18.45 1.00
CA ASP A 168 27.53 17.28 1.15
C ASP A 168 26.13 17.54 0.58
N ALA A 169 25.53 18.68 0.92
CA ALA A 169 24.23 19.07 0.40
C ALA A 169 24.26 19.20 -1.14
N TYR A 170 25.28 19.81 -1.71
CA TYR A 170 25.42 19.94 -3.16
C TYR A 170 25.59 18.60 -3.85
N THR A 171 26.42 17.71 -3.27
CA THR A 171 26.71 16.38 -3.85
C THR A 171 25.52 15.44 -3.78
N ASN A 172 24.75 15.49 -2.69
CA ASN A 172 23.68 14.53 -2.42
C ASN A 172 22.29 15.03 -2.83
N SER A 173 22.13 16.32 -3.14
CA SER A 173 20.81 16.91 -3.43
C SER A 173 20.19 16.46 -4.76
N ASN A 174 20.99 15.90 -5.70
CA ASN A 174 20.55 15.61 -7.08
C ASN A 174 19.80 16.80 -7.72
N GLY A 175 20.18 18.03 -7.36
CA GLY A 175 19.53 19.26 -7.84
C GLY A 175 18.28 19.67 -7.06
N LEU A 176 17.93 18.98 -5.96
CA LEU A 176 16.79 19.35 -5.13
C LEU A 176 17.17 20.44 -4.12
N GLN A 177 16.31 21.44 -3.99
CA GLN A 177 16.44 22.47 -2.97
C GLN A 177 16.02 21.94 -1.60
N GLY A 178 16.62 22.48 -0.54
CA GLY A 178 16.27 22.11 0.84
C GLY A 178 16.89 20.84 1.39
N HIS A 179 17.77 20.17 0.62
CA HIS A 179 18.51 19.01 1.13
C HIS A 179 19.34 19.39 2.36
N ASP A 180 19.17 18.67 3.46
CA ASP A 180 19.78 18.98 4.75
C ASP A 180 19.54 20.42 5.23
N GLY A 181 18.45 21.06 4.81
CA GLY A 181 18.13 22.45 5.12
C GLY A 181 18.89 23.49 4.28
N TRP A 182 19.67 23.07 3.27
CA TRP A 182 20.38 23.98 2.40
C TRP A 182 19.56 24.39 1.19
N TYR A 183 19.56 25.70 0.89
CA TYR A 183 18.93 26.30 -0.29
C TYR A 183 19.98 27.03 -1.11
N PHE A 184 20.11 26.69 -2.38
CA PHE A 184 21.00 27.34 -3.32
C PHE A 184 20.23 28.45 -4.03
N MET A 185 20.54 29.70 -3.67
CA MET A 185 19.79 30.85 -4.13
C MET A 185 20.72 31.94 -4.65
N TYR A 186 20.20 32.78 -5.54
CA TYR A 186 20.85 34.04 -5.92
C TYR A 186 19.93 35.23 -5.61
N LYS A 187 20.51 36.43 -5.49
CA LYS A 187 19.72 37.65 -5.38
C LYS A 187 19.46 38.22 -6.77
N ASP A 188 18.23 38.52 -7.07
CA ASP A 188 17.88 39.27 -8.26
C ASP A 188 18.25 40.76 -8.14
N SER A 189 18.00 41.53 -9.21
CA SER A 189 18.29 42.98 -9.23
C SER A 189 17.44 43.81 -8.26
N LYS A 190 16.40 43.22 -7.69
CA LYS A 190 15.52 43.85 -6.68
C LYS A 190 15.85 43.38 -5.25
N GLY A 191 16.85 42.52 -5.10
CA GLY A 191 17.27 42.00 -3.80
C GLY A 191 16.47 40.82 -3.27
N ALA A 192 15.55 40.24 -4.05
CA ALA A 192 14.84 39.01 -3.70
C ALA A 192 15.72 37.79 -3.87
N TYR A 193 15.59 36.79 -2.98
CA TYR A 193 16.27 35.50 -3.13
C TYR A 193 15.45 34.61 -4.08
N ILE A 194 16.12 34.05 -5.07
CA ILE A 194 15.54 33.17 -6.10
C ILE A 194 16.32 31.85 -6.08
N ASP A 195 15.59 30.74 -6.09
CA ASP A 195 16.17 29.40 -6.14
C ASP A 195 16.98 29.21 -7.43
N MET A 196 18.14 28.57 -7.32
CA MET A 196 18.90 28.10 -8.47
C MET A 196 18.26 26.82 -8.99
N THR A 197 17.76 26.82 -10.20
CA THR A 197 17.22 25.65 -10.89
C THR A 197 18.28 25.01 -11.78
#